data_d37b6242316f99927907af90ba5493ce
#
_entry.id   d37b6242316f99927907af90ba5493ce
#
_cell.length_a   1.000
_cell.length_b   1.000
_cell.length_c   1.000
_cell.angle_alpha   90.00
_cell.angle_beta   90.00
_cell.angle_gamma   90.00
#
_symmetry.space_group_name_H-M   'P 1'
#
loop_
_entity.id
_entity.type
_entity.pdbx_description
1 polymer ?
#
loop_
_entity_poly.entity_id
_entity_poly.type
_entity_poly.pdbx_seq_one_letter_code
_entity_poly.pdbx_strand_id
1 'polypeptide(L)'
;MFFHAHPDDEALLTAGTMAMLAAEGHRVVLVVATAGERGLADVEPGEELARTRTAELYKSAAALGCARVVLLGYGDSGLSSDGGVAGDRPDNAFIDADSEEAAGRLAKVLIEEEADLLTIYDPAGGYGHPDHVQVHRVGGRAAEIAGTPVVLEATVNRDPLLKGLRLAGRFYRFPAEFDVRAFERAYTPGDAITHRVNVRRFARQKRASMEAHATQAAGGEGPRTLAVMLKVPGPLYRLLFGTEWYVRRDLPAGARLTHPFDHWPRS
;
A
#
# COMPACT_ATOMS: atom_id res chain seq x y z
N MET A 1 0.53 12.80 -3.14
CA MET A 1 1.48 11.73 -3.59
C MET A 1 1.26 10.48 -2.77
N PHE A 2 1.43 9.28 -3.39
CA PHE A 2 1.26 7.97 -2.75
C PHE A 2 2.54 7.18 -2.94
N PHE A 3 3.16 6.76 -1.84
CA PHE A 3 4.43 6.03 -1.85
C PHE A 3 4.23 4.59 -1.37
N HIS A 4 4.57 3.64 -2.23
CA HIS A 4 4.43 2.20 -2.02
C HIS A 4 5.74 1.44 -2.22
N ALA A 5 5.84 0.24 -1.71
CA ALA A 5 7.02 -0.61 -1.86
C ALA A 5 7.04 -1.28 -3.23
N HIS A 6 5.94 -1.94 -3.61
CA HIS A 6 5.86 -2.79 -4.80
C HIS A 6 4.66 -2.41 -5.69
N PRO A 7 4.70 -2.74 -6.99
CA PRO A 7 3.51 -2.71 -7.84
C PRO A 7 2.45 -3.68 -7.30
N ASP A 8 1.23 -3.23 -7.07
CA ASP A 8 0.04 -3.86 -6.50
C ASP A 8 -0.37 -3.38 -5.10
N ASP A 9 0.55 -2.88 -4.30
CA ASP A 9 0.26 -2.36 -2.97
C ASP A 9 -0.77 -1.22 -2.99
N GLU A 10 -0.70 -0.33 -3.99
CA GLU A 10 -1.64 0.76 -4.17
C GLU A 10 -3.07 0.25 -4.36
N ALA A 11 -3.22 -0.87 -5.07
CA ALA A 11 -4.51 -1.46 -5.37
C ALA A 11 -5.23 -1.95 -4.11
N LEU A 12 -4.47 -2.44 -3.14
CA LEU A 12 -5.00 -2.95 -1.88
C LEU A 12 -5.36 -1.83 -0.90
N LEU A 13 -4.46 -0.87 -0.68
CA LEU A 13 -4.53 0.06 0.45
C LEU A 13 -5.10 1.43 0.12
N THR A 14 -4.80 1.98 -1.08
CA THR A 14 -5.01 3.41 -1.34
C THR A 14 -5.73 3.72 -2.65
N ALA A 15 -6.02 2.72 -3.48
CA ALA A 15 -6.57 2.90 -4.83
C ALA A 15 -7.87 3.71 -4.86
N GLY A 16 -8.77 3.49 -3.92
CA GLY A 16 -10.03 4.22 -3.85
C GLY A 16 -9.83 5.69 -3.51
N THR A 17 -8.90 6.00 -2.60
CA THR A 17 -8.53 7.38 -2.24
C THR A 17 -7.80 8.06 -3.40
N MET A 18 -6.90 7.36 -4.11
CA MET A 18 -6.23 7.90 -5.30
C MET A 18 -7.25 8.28 -6.37
N ALA A 19 -8.18 7.38 -6.70
CA ALA A 19 -9.23 7.64 -7.68
C ALA A 19 -10.18 8.77 -7.24
N MET A 20 -10.47 8.88 -5.95
CA MET A 20 -11.28 9.94 -5.38
C MET A 20 -10.60 11.30 -5.58
N LEU A 21 -9.35 11.42 -5.15
CA LEU A 21 -8.60 12.67 -5.26
C LEU A 21 -8.37 13.08 -6.73
N ALA A 22 -8.10 12.12 -7.63
CA ALA A 22 -8.01 12.40 -9.06
C ALA A 22 -9.34 12.93 -9.63
N ALA A 23 -10.47 12.36 -9.22
CA ALA A 23 -11.81 12.82 -9.65
C ALA A 23 -12.18 14.20 -9.08
N GLU A 24 -11.60 14.58 -7.95
CA GLU A 24 -11.74 15.90 -7.32
C GLU A 24 -10.80 16.95 -7.93
N GLY A 25 -9.99 16.57 -8.93
CA GLY A 25 -9.09 17.48 -9.65
C GLY A 25 -7.69 17.63 -9.04
N HIS A 26 -7.36 16.83 -8.02
CA HIS A 26 -6.02 16.82 -7.46
C HIS A 26 -5.04 16.09 -8.39
N ARG A 27 -3.80 16.58 -8.43
CA ARG A 27 -2.70 15.91 -9.13
C ARG A 27 -2.21 14.73 -8.30
N VAL A 28 -2.57 13.52 -8.72
CA VAL A 28 -2.19 12.26 -8.06
C VAL A 28 -0.92 11.71 -8.69
N VAL A 29 0.12 11.51 -7.87
CA VAL A 29 1.40 10.90 -8.26
C VAL A 29 1.60 9.63 -7.48
N LEU A 30 1.87 8.54 -8.19
CA LEU A 30 2.20 7.23 -7.62
C LEU A 30 3.72 7.03 -7.66
N VAL A 31 4.32 6.80 -6.51
CA VAL A 31 5.74 6.47 -6.37
C VAL A 31 5.87 5.06 -5.83
N VAL A 32 6.72 4.24 -6.43
CA VAL A 32 6.98 2.88 -5.99
C VAL A 32 8.49 2.68 -5.83
N ALA A 33 8.90 2.05 -4.74
CA ALA A 33 10.32 1.87 -4.43
C ALA A 33 11.00 0.88 -5.38
N THR A 34 10.34 -0.25 -5.68
CA THR A 34 10.90 -1.37 -6.44
C THR A 34 10.03 -1.72 -7.65
N ALA A 35 10.54 -2.55 -8.56
CA ALA A 35 9.74 -3.11 -9.64
C ALA A 35 9.01 -4.42 -9.25
N GLY A 36 9.23 -4.91 -8.03
CA GLY A 36 8.58 -6.12 -7.52
C GLY A 36 9.03 -7.40 -8.20
N GLU A 37 10.29 -7.47 -8.61
CA GLU A 37 10.88 -8.58 -9.38
C GLU A 37 10.97 -9.91 -8.63
N ARG A 38 10.66 -9.89 -7.32
CA ARG A 38 10.62 -11.07 -6.44
C ARG A 38 9.19 -11.43 -5.99
N GLY A 39 8.19 -10.76 -6.54
CA GLY A 39 6.79 -11.04 -6.22
C GLY A 39 6.35 -12.44 -6.63
N LEU A 40 5.27 -12.91 -6.00
CA LEU A 40 4.66 -14.19 -6.30
C LEU A 40 4.04 -14.17 -7.71
N ALA A 41 4.66 -14.83 -8.68
CA ALA A 41 4.15 -14.99 -10.04
C ALA A 41 4.42 -16.40 -10.54
N ASP A 42 3.74 -16.81 -11.63
CA ASP A 42 4.06 -18.06 -12.33
C ASP A 42 5.24 -17.89 -13.31
N VAL A 43 5.91 -16.74 -13.24
CA VAL A 43 7.10 -16.39 -14.00
C VAL A 43 8.27 -16.34 -13.02
N GLU A 44 9.43 -16.84 -13.46
CA GLU A 44 10.65 -16.79 -12.65
C GLU A 44 10.97 -15.34 -12.22
N PRO A 45 11.44 -15.15 -10.98
CA PRO A 45 11.90 -13.86 -10.50
C PRO A 45 12.99 -13.27 -11.42
N GLY A 46 12.95 -11.94 -11.63
CA GLY A 46 13.97 -11.26 -12.39
C GLY A 46 13.44 -10.14 -13.31
N GLU A 47 14.23 -9.76 -14.31
CA GLU A 47 13.94 -8.60 -15.18
C GLU A 47 12.65 -8.73 -15.99
N GLU A 48 12.28 -9.93 -16.42
CA GLU A 48 11.06 -10.14 -17.19
C GLU A 48 9.82 -9.89 -16.31
N LEU A 49 9.83 -10.41 -15.10
CA LEU A 49 8.79 -10.16 -14.11
C LEU A 49 8.72 -8.66 -13.75
N ALA A 50 9.87 -8.01 -13.52
CA ALA A 50 9.96 -6.58 -13.25
C ALA A 50 9.32 -5.74 -14.37
N ARG A 51 9.62 -6.06 -15.63
CA ARG A 51 9.02 -5.37 -16.80
C ARG A 51 7.52 -5.56 -16.86
N THR A 52 7.05 -6.79 -16.63
CA THR A 52 5.63 -7.12 -16.64
C THR A 52 4.89 -6.38 -15.54
N ARG A 53 5.38 -6.45 -14.29
CA ARG A 53 4.78 -5.75 -13.14
C ARG A 53 4.81 -4.23 -13.30
N THR A 54 5.87 -3.69 -13.90
CA THR A 54 5.92 -2.25 -14.24
C THR A 54 4.83 -1.88 -15.25
N ALA A 55 4.61 -2.68 -16.28
CA ALA A 55 3.54 -2.43 -17.24
C ALA A 55 2.14 -2.55 -16.60
N GLU A 56 1.95 -3.46 -15.65
CA GLU A 56 0.73 -3.60 -14.86
C GLU A 56 0.51 -2.38 -13.95
N LEU A 57 1.57 -1.88 -13.31
CA LEU A 57 1.54 -0.66 -12.49
C LEU A 57 1.06 0.55 -13.29
N TYR A 58 1.55 0.74 -14.52
CA TYR A 58 1.09 1.84 -15.38
C TYR A 58 -0.39 1.70 -15.76
N LYS A 59 -0.88 0.48 -16.00
CA LYS A 59 -2.31 0.23 -16.25
C LYS A 59 -3.16 0.53 -15.01
N SER A 60 -2.69 0.11 -13.83
CA SER A 60 -3.32 0.42 -12.55
C SER A 60 -3.39 1.93 -12.33
N ALA A 61 -2.26 2.63 -12.46
CA ALA A 61 -2.19 4.09 -12.32
C ALA A 61 -3.15 4.82 -13.27
N ALA A 62 -3.24 4.37 -14.53
CA ALA A 62 -4.19 4.93 -15.49
C ALA A 62 -5.65 4.71 -15.07
N ALA A 63 -6.00 3.52 -14.55
CA ALA A 63 -7.34 3.23 -14.04
C ALA A 63 -7.73 4.09 -12.83
N LEU A 64 -6.73 4.53 -12.05
CA LEU A 64 -6.89 5.40 -10.88
C LEU A 64 -6.86 6.90 -11.22
N GLY A 65 -6.53 7.28 -12.45
CA GLY A 65 -6.40 8.68 -12.86
C GLY A 65 -5.12 9.35 -12.37
N CYS A 66 -4.05 8.59 -12.14
CA CYS A 66 -2.75 9.15 -11.75
C CYS A 66 -2.15 9.98 -12.89
N ALA A 67 -1.62 11.13 -12.54
CA ALA A 67 -0.95 12.03 -13.49
C ALA A 67 0.49 11.61 -13.80
N ARG A 68 1.14 10.89 -12.85
CA ARG A 68 2.53 10.45 -12.99
C ARG A 68 2.77 9.17 -12.18
N VAL A 69 3.67 8.32 -12.69
CA VAL A 69 4.23 7.17 -11.98
C VAL A 69 5.74 7.35 -11.91
N VAL A 70 6.33 7.10 -10.74
CA VAL A 70 7.77 7.16 -10.50
C VAL A 70 8.22 5.85 -9.86
N LEU A 71 9.26 5.23 -10.41
CA LEU A 71 9.98 4.13 -9.77
C LEU A 71 11.29 4.68 -9.19
N LEU A 72 11.58 4.41 -7.92
CA LEU A 72 12.83 4.85 -7.31
C LEU A 72 14.03 3.99 -7.71
N GLY A 73 13.79 2.79 -8.26
CA GLY A 73 14.82 1.94 -8.85
C GLY A 73 15.60 1.10 -7.85
N TYR A 74 15.05 0.84 -6.67
CA TYR A 74 15.60 -0.14 -5.74
C TYR A 74 15.15 -1.56 -6.13
N GLY A 75 15.92 -2.55 -5.69
CA GLY A 75 15.55 -3.95 -5.82
C GLY A 75 14.53 -4.37 -4.76
N ASP A 76 13.63 -5.28 -5.13
CA ASP A 76 12.70 -5.94 -4.23
C ASP A 76 13.47 -6.82 -3.24
N SER A 77 13.32 -6.57 -1.93
CA SER A 77 14.04 -7.29 -0.89
C SER A 77 13.56 -8.72 -0.70
N GLY A 78 12.37 -9.03 -1.20
CA GLY A 78 11.72 -10.32 -1.02
C GLY A 78 11.29 -10.57 0.43
N LEU A 79 10.48 -11.60 0.60
CA LEU A 79 10.02 -12.07 1.90
C LEU A 79 10.48 -13.51 2.09
N SER A 80 11.16 -13.81 3.21
CA SER A 80 11.52 -15.17 3.56
C SER A 80 10.30 -15.95 4.08
N SER A 81 10.38 -17.27 4.08
CA SER A 81 9.28 -18.16 4.51
C SER A 81 8.89 -17.98 5.98
N ASP A 82 9.77 -17.43 6.80
CA ASP A 82 9.52 -17.08 8.21
C ASP A 82 9.01 -15.64 8.40
N GLY A 83 8.76 -14.92 7.30
CA GLY A 83 8.28 -13.52 7.32
C GLY A 83 9.38 -12.47 7.50
N GLY A 84 10.65 -12.87 7.46
CA GLY A 84 11.81 -11.98 7.54
C GLY A 84 12.31 -11.52 6.18
N VAL A 85 13.50 -10.94 6.16
CA VAL A 85 14.19 -10.51 4.92
C VAL A 85 14.77 -11.73 4.20
N ALA A 86 14.58 -11.81 2.87
CA ALA A 86 15.18 -12.88 2.07
C ALA A 86 16.71 -12.79 2.06
N GLY A 87 17.38 -13.94 2.25
CA GLY A 87 18.84 -14.00 2.32
C GLY A 87 19.56 -13.80 0.99
N ASP A 88 18.87 -14.06 -0.12
CA ASP A 88 19.38 -14.02 -1.51
C ASP A 88 18.95 -12.75 -2.25
N ARG A 89 18.64 -11.67 -1.51
CA ARG A 89 18.17 -10.41 -2.09
C ARG A 89 19.24 -9.71 -2.95
N PRO A 90 18.85 -8.83 -3.89
CA PRO A 90 19.78 -8.11 -4.75
C PRO A 90 20.63 -7.11 -3.94
N ASP A 91 21.82 -6.77 -4.47
CA ASP A 91 22.75 -5.83 -3.82
C ASP A 91 22.18 -4.43 -3.60
N ASN A 92 21.20 -4.01 -4.43
CA ASN A 92 20.49 -2.75 -4.32
C ASN A 92 19.12 -2.91 -3.65
N ALA A 93 18.91 -3.93 -2.84
CA ALA A 93 17.64 -4.18 -2.15
C ALA A 93 17.19 -2.96 -1.34
N PHE A 94 15.90 -2.64 -1.39
CA PHE A 94 15.37 -1.44 -0.75
C PHE A 94 15.58 -1.41 0.76
N ILE A 95 15.53 -2.57 1.42
CA ILE A 95 15.78 -2.66 2.87
C ILE A 95 17.22 -2.32 3.25
N ASP A 96 18.20 -2.55 2.36
CA ASP A 96 19.62 -2.29 2.57
C ASP A 96 20.04 -0.88 2.13
N ALA A 97 19.14 -0.12 1.49
CA ALA A 97 19.41 1.24 1.05
C ALA A 97 19.70 2.16 2.24
N ASP A 98 20.66 3.07 2.08
CA ASP A 98 20.85 4.15 3.02
C ASP A 98 19.57 5.00 3.13
N SER A 99 19.03 5.10 4.32
CA SER A 99 17.73 5.74 4.54
C SER A 99 17.73 7.24 4.21
N GLU A 100 18.84 7.95 4.41
CA GLU A 100 18.97 9.38 4.07
C GLU A 100 19.07 9.55 2.54
N GLU A 101 19.79 8.68 1.86
CA GLU A 101 19.90 8.68 0.40
C GLU A 101 18.54 8.38 -0.24
N ALA A 102 17.86 7.34 0.23
CA ALA A 102 16.54 6.96 -0.27
C ALA A 102 15.48 8.04 0.00
N ALA A 103 15.51 8.64 1.20
CA ALA A 103 14.65 9.76 1.55
C ALA A 103 14.94 10.99 0.68
N GLY A 104 16.21 11.27 0.39
CA GLY A 104 16.62 12.34 -0.53
C GLY A 104 16.10 12.14 -1.95
N ARG A 105 16.07 10.91 -2.46
CA ARG A 105 15.48 10.59 -3.78
C ARG A 105 13.98 10.88 -3.80
N LEU A 106 13.25 10.41 -2.79
CA LEU A 106 11.82 10.65 -2.68
C LEU A 106 11.50 12.14 -2.46
N ALA A 107 12.29 12.83 -1.62
CA ALA A 107 12.12 14.25 -1.35
C ALA A 107 12.27 15.12 -2.62
N LYS A 108 13.17 14.76 -3.54
CA LYS A 108 13.27 15.44 -4.84
C LYS A 108 11.95 15.39 -5.61
N VAL A 109 11.29 14.23 -5.62
CA VAL A 109 9.99 14.06 -6.29
C VAL A 109 8.90 14.84 -5.55
N LEU A 110 8.91 14.85 -4.21
CA LEU A 110 7.97 15.63 -3.40
C LEU A 110 8.08 17.13 -3.68
N ILE A 111 9.30 17.64 -3.75
CA ILE A 111 9.59 19.05 -4.05
C ILE A 111 9.23 19.40 -5.48
N GLU A 112 9.60 18.57 -6.46
CA GLU A 112 9.29 18.76 -7.88
C GLU A 112 7.77 18.83 -8.14
N GLU A 113 6.99 18.01 -7.43
CA GLU A 113 5.54 17.95 -7.54
C GLU A 113 4.81 18.91 -6.58
N GLU A 114 5.54 19.67 -5.77
CA GLU A 114 4.98 20.54 -4.72
C GLU A 114 3.94 19.78 -3.87
N ALA A 115 4.33 18.59 -3.40
CA ALA A 115 3.40 17.63 -2.82
C ALA A 115 2.85 18.09 -1.48
N ASP A 116 1.58 18.43 -1.45
CA ASP A 116 0.85 18.83 -0.25
C ASP A 116 0.62 17.67 0.73
N LEU A 117 0.50 16.46 0.21
CA LEU A 117 0.19 15.26 0.99
C LEU A 117 1.01 14.08 0.49
N LEU A 118 1.60 13.34 1.43
CA LEU A 118 2.25 12.06 1.19
C LEU A 118 1.53 10.95 1.95
N THR A 119 1.21 9.84 1.28
CA THR A 119 0.84 8.60 1.97
C THR A 119 2.03 7.65 2.03
N ILE A 120 2.20 7.02 3.19
CA ILE A 120 3.16 5.98 3.48
C ILE A 120 2.45 4.82 4.18
N TYR A 121 3.14 3.78 4.65
CA TYR A 121 2.53 2.76 5.50
C TYR A 121 2.63 3.08 6.98
N ASP A 122 1.85 2.37 7.79
CA ASP A 122 2.00 2.38 9.24
C ASP A 122 3.39 1.85 9.67
N PRO A 123 3.83 2.08 10.92
CA PRO A 123 5.18 1.70 11.37
C PRO A 123 5.49 0.21 11.32
N ALA A 124 4.44 -0.62 11.37
CA ALA A 124 4.58 -2.07 11.25
C ALA A 124 4.73 -2.53 9.79
N GLY A 125 4.58 -1.61 8.80
CA GLY A 125 4.56 -1.98 7.39
C GLY A 125 3.37 -2.85 7.04
N GLY A 126 2.21 -2.57 7.64
CA GLY A 126 1.00 -3.37 7.49
C GLY A 126 1.15 -4.75 8.11
N TYR A 127 1.37 -5.76 7.29
CA TYR A 127 1.58 -7.14 7.73
C TYR A 127 3.05 -7.49 8.08
N GLY A 128 3.93 -6.51 8.07
CA GLY A 128 5.32 -6.66 8.52
C GLY A 128 6.35 -6.92 7.42
N HIS A 129 6.00 -6.67 6.13
CA HIS A 129 6.98 -6.77 5.05
C HIS A 129 8.14 -5.80 5.28
N PRO A 130 9.42 -6.22 5.19
CA PRO A 130 10.57 -5.35 5.43
C PRO A 130 10.58 -4.07 4.58
N ASP A 131 10.26 -4.18 3.28
CA ASP A 131 10.18 -3.02 2.39
C ASP A 131 9.04 -2.06 2.75
N HIS A 132 7.93 -2.56 3.32
CA HIS A 132 6.85 -1.69 3.81
C HIS A 132 7.29 -0.90 5.04
N VAL A 133 8.05 -1.53 5.95
CA VAL A 133 8.66 -0.82 7.08
C VAL A 133 9.64 0.23 6.58
N GLN A 134 10.39 -0.06 5.52
CA GLN A 134 11.31 0.90 4.92
C GLN A 134 10.57 2.06 4.24
N VAL A 135 9.42 1.82 3.58
CA VAL A 135 8.54 2.91 3.06
C VAL A 135 8.12 3.85 4.18
N HIS A 136 7.76 3.33 5.36
CA HIS A 136 7.43 4.17 6.52
C HIS A 136 8.59 5.08 6.91
N ARG A 137 9.80 4.52 7.05
CA ARG A 137 11.01 5.25 7.48
C ARG A 137 11.44 6.29 6.45
N VAL A 138 11.63 5.84 5.22
CA VAL A 138 12.07 6.67 4.09
C VAL A 138 11.06 7.76 3.77
N GLY A 139 9.77 7.41 3.74
CA GLY A 139 8.71 8.36 3.42
C GLY A 139 8.52 9.43 4.50
N GLY A 140 8.57 9.05 5.77
CA GLY A 140 8.53 10.03 6.88
C GLY A 140 9.69 11.03 6.80
N ARG A 141 10.92 10.51 6.58
CA ARG A 141 12.11 11.33 6.45
C ARG A 141 12.08 12.22 5.19
N ALA A 142 11.60 11.69 4.07
CA ALA A 142 11.46 12.45 2.83
C ALA A 142 10.47 13.62 2.97
N ALA A 143 9.35 13.40 3.69
CA ALA A 143 8.39 14.46 3.98
C ALA A 143 8.99 15.58 4.83
N GLU A 144 9.83 15.24 5.82
CA GLU A 144 10.57 16.24 6.62
C GLU A 144 11.53 17.06 5.75
N ILE A 145 12.32 16.42 4.87
CA ILE A 145 13.27 17.07 3.95
C ILE A 145 12.52 17.99 2.99
N ALA A 146 11.40 17.54 2.44
CA ALA A 146 10.61 18.28 1.46
C ALA A 146 9.70 19.35 2.10
N GLY A 147 9.48 19.31 3.41
CA GLY A 147 8.50 20.14 4.08
C GLY A 147 7.05 19.81 3.71
N THR A 148 6.76 18.57 3.34
CA THR A 148 5.40 18.14 2.99
C THR A 148 4.47 18.23 4.19
N PRO A 149 3.40 19.05 4.14
CA PRO A 149 2.66 19.44 5.33
C PRO A 149 1.78 18.33 5.91
N VAL A 150 1.38 17.34 5.11
CA VAL A 150 0.52 16.25 5.57
C VAL A 150 1.12 14.90 5.21
N VAL A 151 1.30 14.05 6.23
CA VAL A 151 1.69 12.65 6.06
C VAL A 151 0.59 11.76 6.61
N LEU A 152 0.09 10.84 5.78
CA LEU A 152 -0.92 9.85 6.13
C LEU A 152 -0.32 8.45 6.07
N GLU A 153 -0.40 7.73 7.17
CA GLU A 153 -0.02 6.32 7.25
C GLU A 153 -1.20 5.44 6.82
N ALA A 154 -1.12 4.86 5.63
CA ALA A 154 -2.12 3.92 5.13
C ALA A 154 -2.04 2.60 5.92
N THR A 155 -3.20 2.10 6.32
CA THR A 155 -3.32 0.91 7.16
C THR A 155 -4.65 0.18 6.92
N VAL A 156 -4.86 -0.92 7.63
CA VAL A 156 -6.15 -1.61 7.74
C VAL A 156 -6.63 -1.54 9.19
N ASN A 157 -7.94 -1.37 9.38
CA ASN A 157 -8.49 -1.47 10.72
C ASN A 157 -8.39 -2.91 11.22
N ARG A 158 -7.50 -3.13 12.18
CA ARG A 158 -7.22 -4.45 12.74
C ARG A 158 -8.42 -5.08 13.46
N ASP A 159 -9.25 -4.27 14.11
CA ASP A 159 -10.31 -4.80 14.97
C ASP A 159 -11.39 -5.60 14.21
N PRO A 160 -12.03 -5.08 13.14
CA PRO A 160 -12.95 -5.88 12.33
C PRO A 160 -12.26 -7.03 11.59
N LEU A 161 -10.99 -6.86 11.18
CA LEU A 161 -10.23 -7.93 10.56
C LEU A 161 -10.07 -9.12 11.51
N LEU A 162 -9.58 -8.91 12.73
CA LEU A 162 -9.42 -9.96 13.72
C LEU A 162 -10.77 -10.60 14.12
N LYS A 163 -11.84 -9.79 14.25
CA LYS A 163 -13.18 -10.33 14.51
C LYS A 163 -13.63 -11.24 13.38
N GLY A 164 -13.42 -10.84 12.13
CA GLY A 164 -13.73 -11.65 10.94
C GLY A 164 -12.93 -12.95 10.89
N LEU A 165 -11.63 -12.90 11.10
CA LEU A 165 -10.74 -14.06 11.09
C LEU A 165 -11.12 -15.06 12.21
N ARG A 166 -11.37 -14.57 13.43
CA ARG A 166 -11.80 -15.41 14.56
C ARG A 166 -13.17 -16.05 14.31
N LEU A 167 -14.09 -15.33 13.68
CA LEU A 167 -15.40 -15.89 13.31
C LEU A 167 -15.24 -16.94 12.20
N ALA A 168 -14.48 -16.66 11.17
CA ALA A 168 -14.20 -17.60 10.08
C ALA A 168 -13.53 -18.89 10.59
N GLY A 169 -12.59 -18.78 11.53
CA GLY A 169 -11.91 -19.91 12.15
C GLY A 169 -12.82 -20.89 12.93
N ARG A 170 -14.08 -20.50 13.20
CA ARG A 170 -15.09 -21.43 13.76
C ARG A 170 -15.67 -22.39 12.73
N PHE A 171 -15.63 -22.01 11.45
CA PHE A 171 -16.28 -22.74 10.35
C PHE A 171 -15.27 -23.23 9.30
N TYR A 172 -14.07 -22.64 9.28
CA TYR A 172 -13.02 -22.94 8.32
C TYR A 172 -11.69 -23.16 9.03
N ARG A 173 -11.04 -24.27 8.69
CA ARG A 173 -9.68 -24.57 9.19
C ARG A 173 -8.68 -23.91 8.25
N PHE A 174 -8.03 -22.86 8.72
CA PHE A 174 -6.97 -22.20 7.96
C PHE A 174 -5.79 -23.15 7.71
N PRO A 175 -5.06 -23.01 6.59
CA PRO A 175 -3.80 -23.70 6.38
C PRO A 175 -2.82 -23.49 7.53
N ALA A 176 -1.91 -24.43 7.77
CA ALA A 176 -0.97 -24.37 8.90
C ALA A 176 -0.04 -23.15 8.85
N GLU A 177 0.24 -22.68 7.63
CA GLU A 177 1.07 -21.50 7.34
C GLU A 177 0.37 -20.17 7.64
N PHE A 178 -0.97 -20.20 7.78
CA PHE A 178 -1.77 -19.00 8.05
C PHE A 178 -1.90 -18.77 9.57
N ASP A 179 -0.99 -17.97 10.11
CA ASP A 179 -1.03 -17.61 11.53
C ASP A 179 -1.93 -16.40 11.80
N VAL A 180 -3.12 -16.64 12.35
CA VAL A 180 -4.04 -15.57 12.79
C VAL A 180 -3.41 -14.65 13.83
N ARG A 181 -2.44 -15.14 14.65
CA ARG A 181 -1.78 -14.34 15.69
C ARG A 181 -0.83 -13.30 15.09
N ALA A 182 -0.30 -13.54 13.89
CA ALA A 182 0.49 -12.54 13.19
C ALA A 182 -0.31 -11.25 12.97
N PHE A 183 -1.62 -11.37 12.73
CA PHE A 183 -2.52 -10.23 12.57
C PHE A 183 -2.81 -9.45 13.85
N GLU A 184 -2.49 -9.99 15.03
CA GLU A 184 -2.62 -9.25 16.31
C GLU A 184 -1.58 -8.13 16.43
N ARG A 185 -0.48 -8.22 15.69
CA ARG A 185 0.60 -7.21 15.63
C ARG A 185 0.62 -6.43 14.33
N ALA A 186 -0.04 -6.94 13.29
CA ALA A 186 -0.18 -6.28 12.00
C ALA A 186 -1.20 -5.14 12.06
N TYR A 187 -1.00 -4.15 11.22
CA TYR A 187 -1.92 -3.03 11.02
C TYR A 187 -2.22 -2.20 12.29
N THR A 188 -3.20 -1.34 12.23
CA THR A 188 -3.49 -0.36 13.29
C THR A 188 -4.80 -0.67 14.01
N PRO A 189 -4.86 -0.57 15.35
CA PRO A 189 -6.11 -0.69 16.10
C PRO A 189 -7.06 0.47 15.77
N GLY A 190 -8.37 0.21 15.81
CA GLY A 190 -9.37 1.16 15.34
C GLY A 190 -9.45 2.48 16.11
N ASP A 191 -9.00 2.52 17.36
CA ASP A 191 -8.93 3.73 18.20
C ASP A 191 -7.80 4.68 17.78
N ALA A 192 -6.71 4.15 17.20
CA ALA A 192 -5.60 4.94 16.70
C ALA A 192 -5.82 5.49 15.27
N ILE A 193 -6.82 4.99 14.54
CA ILE A 193 -7.13 5.44 13.17
C ILE A 193 -7.77 6.82 13.23
N THR A 194 -7.18 7.78 12.51
CA THR A 194 -7.66 9.16 12.44
C THR A 194 -8.57 9.42 11.24
N HIS A 195 -8.33 8.74 10.11
CA HIS A 195 -9.10 8.93 8.88
C HIS A 195 -9.80 7.64 8.45
N ARG A 196 -11.08 7.79 8.09
CA ARG A 196 -11.91 6.74 7.57
C ARG A 196 -12.53 7.19 6.25
N VAL A 197 -11.82 7.00 5.16
CA VAL A 197 -12.19 7.50 3.84
C VAL A 197 -13.18 6.55 3.17
N ASN A 198 -14.36 7.05 2.82
CA ASN A 198 -15.38 6.29 2.13
C ASN A 198 -15.14 6.32 0.61
N VAL A 199 -14.61 5.24 0.08
CA VAL A 199 -14.27 5.10 -1.35
C VAL A 199 -15.24 4.22 -2.13
N ARG A 200 -16.44 3.95 -1.60
CA ARG A 200 -17.44 3.08 -2.26
C ARG A 200 -17.82 3.53 -3.67
N ARG A 201 -17.80 4.83 -3.94
CA ARG A 201 -18.07 5.40 -5.27
C ARG A 201 -16.98 5.03 -6.28
N PHE A 202 -15.75 4.78 -5.80
CA PHE A 202 -14.56 4.47 -6.59
C PHE A 202 -14.21 2.97 -6.57
N ALA A 203 -15.13 2.13 -6.10
CA ALA A 203 -14.93 0.67 -6.04
C ALA A 203 -14.67 0.04 -7.43
N ARG A 204 -15.17 0.66 -8.52
CA ARG A 204 -14.88 0.23 -9.90
C ARG A 204 -13.42 0.48 -10.26
N GLN A 205 -12.91 1.67 -9.99
CA GLN A 205 -11.51 2.05 -10.24
C GLN A 205 -10.56 1.21 -9.39
N LYS A 206 -10.87 1.05 -8.09
CA LYS A 206 -10.12 0.16 -7.20
C LYS A 206 -10.05 -1.27 -7.72
N ARG A 207 -11.17 -1.80 -8.21
CA ARG A 207 -11.21 -3.14 -8.79
C ARG A 207 -10.42 -3.24 -10.10
N ALA A 208 -10.53 -2.22 -10.98
CA ALA A 208 -9.76 -2.15 -12.22
C ALA A 208 -8.25 -2.07 -11.98
N SER A 209 -7.82 -1.37 -10.93
CA SER A 209 -6.44 -1.35 -10.44
C SER A 209 -5.98 -2.76 -10.04
N MET A 210 -6.77 -3.50 -9.25
CA MET A 210 -6.46 -4.89 -8.90
C MET A 210 -6.40 -5.83 -10.12
N GLU A 211 -7.31 -5.66 -11.07
CA GLU A 211 -7.37 -6.45 -12.31
C GLU A 211 -6.17 -6.16 -13.23
N ALA A 212 -5.58 -4.96 -13.14
CA ALA A 212 -4.38 -4.61 -13.89
C ALA A 212 -3.15 -5.40 -13.46
N HIS A 213 -3.06 -5.83 -12.18
CA HIS A 213 -1.98 -6.64 -11.63
C HIS A 213 -2.23 -8.15 -11.86
N ALA A 214 -2.35 -8.53 -13.13
CA ALA A 214 -2.74 -9.87 -13.52
C ALA A 214 -1.76 -10.95 -13.03
N THR A 215 -0.44 -10.67 -13.03
CA THR A 215 0.58 -11.59 -12.52
C THR A 215 0.41 -11.89 -11.03
N GLN A 216 -0.06 -10.90 -10.26
CA GLN A 216 -0.30 -11.03 -8.83
C GLN A 216 -1.70 -11.56 -8.50
N ALA A 217 -2.65 -11.46 -9.44
CA ALA A 217 -4.01 -11.99 -9.33
C ALA A 217 -4.15 -13.41 -9.85
N ALA A 218 -3.31 -13.84 -10.81
CA ALA A 218 -3.33 -15.16 -11.43
C ALA A 218 -2.15 -16.01 -10.93
N GLY A 219 -2.33 -17.34 -10.92
CA GLY A 219 -1.25 -18.31 -10.72
C GLY A 219 -0.81 -18.60 -9.28
N GLY A 220 -0.02 -19.68 -9.11
CA GLY A 220 0.61 -20.10 -7.86
C GLY A 220 -0.27 -20.91 -6.91
N GLU A 221 0.38 -21.76 -6.12
CA GLU A 221 -0.25 -22.51 -5.05
C GLU A 221 -0.56 -21.60 -3.85
N GLY A 222 -1.83 -21.46 -3.50
CA GLY A 222 -2.29 -20.71 -2.33
C GLY A 222 -3.21 -19.52 -2.64
N PRO A 223 -3.96 -19.02 -1.63
CA PRO A 223 -4.90 -17.92 -1.82
C PRO A 223 -4.15 -16.58 -1.90
N ARG A 224 -4.05 -16.00 -3.09
CA ARG A 224 -3.53 -14.65 -3.28
C ARG A 224 -4.60 -13.63 -2.91
N THR A 225 -4.21 -12.62 -2.15
CA THR A 225 -5.13 -11.59 -1.63
C THR A 225 -5.92 -10.92 -2.75
N LEU A 226 -5.26 -10.49 -3.83
CA LEU A 226 -5.92 -9.86 -4.99
C LEU A 226 -6.94 -10.80 -5.66
N ALA A 227 -6.54 -12.07 -5.92
CA ALA A 227 -7.42 -13.07 -6.54
C ALA A 227 -8.68 -13.34 -5.69
N VAL A 228 -8.53 -13.42 -4.36
CA VAL A 228 -9.65 -13.61 -3.45
C VAL A 228 -10.57 -12.39 -3.46
N MET A 229 -10.02 -11.19 -3.39
CA MET A 229 -10.81 -9.95 -3.42
C MET A 229 -11.57 -9.76 -4.73
N LEU A 230 -10.96 -10.12 -5.86
CA LEU A 230 -11.59 -10.05 -7.19
C LEU A 230 -12.77 -11.03 -7.38
N LYS A 231 -12.80 -12.15 -6.65
CA LYS A 231 -13.92 -13.09 -6.66
C LYS A 231 -15.15 -12.61 -5.88
N VAL A 232 -14.98 -11.57 -5.04
CA VAL A 232 -16.10 -11.05 -4.23
C VAL A 232 -17.13 -10.33 -5.14
N PRO A 233 -18.44 -10.67 -5.05
CA PRO A 233 -19.49 -9.99 -5.82
C PRO A 233 -19.52 -8.48 -5.58
N GLY A 234 -19.79 -7.69 -6.61
CA GLY A 234 -19.68 -6.23 -6.60
C GLY A 234 -20.35 -5.51 -5.41
N PRO A 235 -21.60 -5.82 -5.04
CA PRO A 235 -22.23 -5.19 -3.87
C PRO A 235 -21.49 -5.50 -2.56
N LEU A 236 -21.06 -6.76 -2.36
CA LEU A 236 -20.32 -7.19 -1.18
C LEU A 236 -18.89 -6.60 -1.19
N TYR A 237 -18.23 -6.54 -2.36
CA TYR A 237 -16.94 -5.88 -2.55
C TYR A 237 -16.99 -4.42 -2.08
N ARG A 238 -18.01 -3.66 -2.51
CA ARG A 238 -18.20 -2.27 -2.08
C ARG A 238 -18.42 -2.13 -0.57
N LEU A 239 -19.05 -3.10 0.05
CA LEU A 239 -19.25 -3.11 1.50
C LEU A 239 -17.96 -3.41 2.26
N LEU A 240 -17.21 -4.41 1.82
CA LEU A 240 -16.01 -4.90 2.51
C LEU A 240 -14.78 -4.00 2.25
N PHE A 241 -14.59 -3.55 1.01
CA PHE A 241 -13.39 -2.84 0.56
C PHE A 241 -13.64 -1.37 0.18
N GLY A 242 -14.82 -0.85 0.48
CA GLY A 242 -15.23 0.52 0.18
C GLY A 242 -14.85 1.54 1.25
N THR A 243 -13.93 1.20 2.15
CA THR A 243 -13.37 2.12 3.15
C THR A 243 -11.87 1.92 3.21
N GLU A 244 -11.12 3.02 3.19
CA GLU A 244 -9.67 3.03 3.39
C GLU A 244 -9.34 3.81 4.65
N TRP A 245 -8.31 3.39 5.37
CA TRP A 245 -8.01 3.92 6.70
C TRP A 245 -6.60 4.47 6.74
N TYR A 246 -6.45 5.60 7.46
CA TYR A 246 -5.17 6.26 7.64
C TYR A 246 -4.98 6.73 9.07
N VAL A 247 -3.72 6.86 9.46
CA VAL A 247 -3.30 7.53 10.69
C VAL A 247 -2.54 8.80 10.31
N ARG A 248 -2.88 9.90 10.93
CA ARG A 248 -2.14 11.15 10.88
C ARG A 248 -1.67 11.50 12.28
N ARG A 249 -0.36 11.46 12.51
CA ARG A 249 0.23 11.48 13.85
C ARG A 249 0.22 12.83 14.55
N ASP A 250 0.18 13.93 13.80
CA ASP A 250 0.10 15.27 14.33
C ASP A 250 -1.29 15.66 14.85
N LEU A 251 -2.27 14.78 14.69
CA LEU A 251 -3.62 14.98 15.19
C LEU A 251 -3.80 14.41 16.61
N PRO A 252 -4.69 15.01 17.41
CA PRO A 252 -5.00 14.50 18.73
C PRO A 252 -5.63 13.11 18.67
N ALA A 253 -5.39 12.31 19.71
CA ALA A 253 -6.02 11.01 19.86
C ALA A 253 -7.56 11.11 19.76
N GLY A 254 -8.16 10.16 19.05
CA GLY A 254 -9.61 10.15 18.85
C GLY A 254 -10.14 11.02 17.71
N ALA A 255 -9.28 11.71 16.94
CA ALA A 255 -9.68 12.38 15.71
C ALA A 255 -10.46 11.41 14.80
N ARG A 256 -11.52 11.91 14.15
CA ARG A 256 -12.37 11.10 13.25
C ARG A 256 -12.69 11.91 12.01
N LEU A 257 -11.87 11.73 10.99
CA LEU A 257 -11.89 12.45 9.74
C LEU A 257 -12.36 11.56 8.61
N THR A 258 -12.87 12.14 7.55
CA THR A 258 -13.48 11.41 6.43
C THR A 258 -12.82 11.67 5.09
N HIS A 259 -11.98 12.70 5.02
CA HIS A 259 -11.27 13.09 3.80
C HIS A 259 -9.78 13.33 4.10
N PRO A 260 -8.84 12.97 3.20
CA PRO A 260 -7.40 13.16 3.39
C PRO A 260 -6.97 14.60 3.70
N PHE A 261 -7.70 15.57 3.19
CA PHE A 261 -7.45 17.00 3.40
C PHE A 261 -8.25 17.61 4.56
N ASP A 262 -8.98 16.81 5.34
CA ASP A 262 -9.60 17.30 6.57
C ASP A 262 -8.51 17.80 7.55
N HIS A 263 -8.78 18.89 8.26
CA HIS A 263 -7.81 19.55 9.14
C HIS A 263 -6.49 19.91 8.44
N TRP A 264 -6.61 20.50 7.24
CA TRP A 264 -5.46 21.05 6.54
C TRP A 264 -4.71 22.04 7.44
N PRO A 265 -3.36 21.98 7.54
CA PRO A 265 -2.60 22.98 8.29
C PRO A 265 -2.89 24.37 7.71
N ARG A 266 -3.44 25.27 8.52
CA ARG A 266 -3.60 26.64 8.11
C ARG A 266 -2.21 27.30 8.11
N SER A 267 -1.83 27.84 6.97
CA SER A 267 -0.63 28.67 6.80
C SER A 267 -0.63 29.87 7.73
#